data_812522a30f14bd8c85800271f0b86a8e
#
_entry.id   812522a30f14bd8c85800271f0b86a8e
#
_cell.length_a   1.000
_cell.length_b   1.000
_cell.length_c   1.000
_cell.angle_alpha   90.00
_cell.angle_beta   90.00
_cell.angle_gamma   90.00
#
_symmetry.space_group_name_H-M   'P 1'
#
loop_
_entity.id
_entity.type
_entity.pdbx_description
1 polymer ?
#
loop_
_entity_poly.entity_id
_entity_poly.type
_entity_poly.pdbx_seq_one_letter_code
_entity_poly.pdbx_strand_id
1 'polypeptide(L)'
;VLHVRPALDMCDPEQEILLRKISYKVVALTAKYGGLMWCEHGKGYRSEYGPEFFGATLFSELRKIKAAFDPLNKMNPGKICTPFHSSEKLVSVDDKKRGFYDRQIPITVKNSFNSALDCNGNGLCFNYDANSPMCPSSKVTRDRRHSPKGRAGLMREWLRLVEAKGVDILALEQNIQHWSVKR
;
A
#
# COMPACT_ATOMS: atom_id res chain seq x y z
N VAL A 1 8.13 23.79 -2.05
CA VAL A 1 7.51 22.58 -1.49
C VAL A 1 8.54 21.82 -0.67
N LEU A 2 8.15 21.38 0.55
CA LEU A 2 8.99 20.53 1.40
C LEU A 2 8.51 19.08 1.29
N HIS A 3 9.39 18.18 0.88
CA HIS A 3 9.13 16.75 0.85
C HIS A 3 9.74 16.07 2.08
N VAL A 4 8.94 15.84 3.10
CA VAL A 4 9.38 15.14 4.32
C VAL A 4 9.39 13.63 4.04
N ARG A 5 10.57 13.02 4.11
CA ARG A 5 10.78 11.59 3.83
C ARG A 5 11.55 10.92 4.97
N PRO A 6 10.88 10.60 6.10
CA PRO A 6 11.53 9.86 7.16
C PRO A 6 11.82 8.42 6.67
N ALA A 7 12.99 7.90 7.04
CA ALA A 7 13.32 6.49 6.86
C ALA A 7 12.73 5.71 8.04
N LEU A 8 11.72 4.87 7.76
CA LEU A 8 11.03 4.06 8.77
C LEU A 8 10.91 2.63 8.26
N ASP A 9 11.24 1.66 9.11
CA ASP A 9 10.94 0.25 8.86
C ASP A 9 9.48 -0.03 9.23
N MET A 10 8.62 -0.14 8.23
CA MET A 10 7.20 -0.41 8.46
C MET A 10 6.89 -1.86 8.83
N CYS A 11 7.92 -2.75 8.85
CA CYS A 11 7.79 -4.07 9.46
C CYS A 11 7.95 -4.04 10.98
N ASP A 12 8.50 -2.96 11.55
CA ASP A 12 8.63 -2.74 12.98
C ASP A 12 7.37 -2.05 13.54
N PRO A 13 6.63 -2.68 14.47
CA PRO A 13 5.45 -2.08 15.09
C PRO A 13 5.72 -0.75 15.81
N GLU A 14 6.90 -0.59 16.42
CA GLU A 14 7.24 0.66 17.12
C GLU A 14 7.40 1.82 16.15
N GLN A 15 7.92 1.55 14.96
CA GLN A 15 8.05 2.57 13.92
C GLN A 15 6.71 2.93 13.26
N GLU A 16 5.73 2.04 13.27
CA GLU A 16 4.35 2.40 12.93
C GLU A 16 3.78 3.43 13.91
N ILE A 17 4.05 3.28 15.21
CA ILE A 17 3.65 4.25 16.25
C ILE A 17 4.39 5.59 16.05
N LEU A 18 5.68 5.52 15.73
CA LEU A 18 6.48 6.71 15.43
C LEU A 18 5.95 7.45 14.20
N LEU A 19 5.50 6.73 13.17
CA LEU A 19 4.87 7.31 11.98
C LEU A 19 3.66 8.17 12.35
N ARG A 20 2.79 7.70 13.25
CA ARG A 20 1.65 8.49 13.76
C ARG A 20 2.10 9.78 14.43
N LYS A 21 3.10 9.71 15.31
CA LYS A 21 3.63 10.89 16.01
C LYS A 21 4.23 11.91 15.04
N ILE A 22 5.00 11.46 14.06
CA ILE A 22 5.59 12.32 13.02
C ILE A 22 4.49 12.96 12.19
N SER A 23 3.54 12.16 11.71
CA SER A 23 2.43 12.64 10.87
C SER A 23 1.62 13.73 11.58
N TYR A 24 1.26 13.53 12.84
CA TYR A 24 0.54 14.50 13.64
C TYR A 24 1.33 15.81 13.83
N LYS A 25 2.63 15.72 14.15
CA LYS A 25 3.48 16.91 14.27
C LYS A 25 3.59 17.69 12.96
N VAL A 26 3.69 17.00 11.82
CA VAL A 26 3.74 17.65 10.51
C VAL A 26 2.42 18.39 10.23
N VAL A 27 1.27 17.78 10.52
CA VAL A 27 -0.05 18.44 10.37
C VAL A 27 -0.12 19.71 11.23
N ALA A 28 0.21 19.59 12.53
CA ALA A 28 0.15 20.71 13.46
C ALA A 28 1.08 21.88 13.06
N LEU A 29 2.31 21.57 12.64
CA LEU A 29 3.25 22.58 12.19
C LEU A 29 2.79 23.23 10.88
N THR A 30 2.29 22.47 9.94
CA THR A 30 1.79 23.00 8.67
C THR A 30 0.61 23.96 8.91
N ALA A 31 -0.33 23.57 9.77
CA ALA A 31 -1.44 24.44 10.14
C ALA A 31 -0.97 25.71 10.85
N LYS A 32 -0.04 25.58 11.80
CA LYS A 32 0.53 26.72 12.55
C LYS A 32 1.14 27.79 11.63
N TYR A 33 1.79 27.38 10.56
CA TYR A 33 2.43 28.30 9.61
C TYR A 33 1.58 28.62 8.38
N GLY A 34 0.29 28.29 8.38
CA GLY A 34 -0.63 28.59 7.27
C GLY A 34 -0.28 27.86 5.98
N GLY A 35 0.42 26.74 6.07
CA GLY A 35 0.82 25.94 4.92
C GLY A 35 -0.28 25.00 4.43
N LEU A 36 -0.10 24.39 3.25
CA LEU A 36 -0.95 23.35 2.71
C LEU A 36 -0.26 21.99 2.85
N MET A 37 -0.85 21.09 3.63
CA MET A 37 -0.20 19.84 4.03
C MET A 37 0.12 18.89 2.89
N TRP A 38 -0.72 18.85 1.87
CA TRP A 38 -0.59 17.86 0.79
C TRP A 38 -0.06 18.42 -0.51
N CYS A 39 -0.09 19.74 -0.67
CA CYS A 39 0.26 20.44 -1.91
C CYS A 39 -0.36 19.76 -3.15
N GLU A 40 0.49 19.32 -4.08
CA GLU A 40 0.11 18.61 -5.31
C GLU A 40 -0.12 17.09 -5.11
N HIS A 41 0.20 16.55 -3.93
CA HIS A 41 0.09 15.13 -3.67
C HIS A 41 -1.32 14.70 -3.23
N GLY A 42 -1.73 13.49 -3.58
CA GLY A 42 -2.88 12.84 -2.98
C GLY A 42 -2.68 12.58 -1.49
N LYS A 43 -3.77 12.54 -0.73
CA LYS A 43 -3.71 12.45 0.74
C LYS A 43 -3.35 11.04 1.25
N GLY A 44 -3.76 9.98 0.53
CA GLY A 44 -3.50 8.61 0.93
C GLY A 44 -3.97 8.34 2.37
N TYR A 45 -3.13 7.69 3.18
CA TYR A 45 -3.41 7.39 4.58
C TYR A 45 -3.59 8.62 5.48
N ARG A 46 -3.14 9.80 5.05
CA ARG A 46 -3.31 11.07 5.76
C ARG A 46 -4.66 11.75 5.49
N SER A 47 -5.59 11.06 4.84
CA SER A 47 -6.93 11.59 4.56
C SER A 47 -7.73 11.89 5.81
N GLU A 48 -7.48 11.17 6.91
CA GLU A 48 -8.11 11.40 8.22
C GLU A 48 -7.95 12.83 8.76
N TYR A 49 -6.87 13.52 8.39
CA TYR A 49 -6.63 14.91 8.81
C TYR A 49 -7.43 15.95 8.01
N GLY A 50 -8.10 15.52 6.93
CA GLY A 50 -8.85 16.41 6.05
C GLY A 50 -9.93 17.23 6.77
N PRO A 51 -10.81 16.63 7.58
CA PRO A 51 -11.86 17.36 8.31
C PRO A 51 -11.31 18.46 9.23
N GLU A 52 -10.29 18.12 10.02
CA GLU A 52 -9.66 19.06 10.95
C GLU A 52 -8.91 20.19 10.21
N PHE A 53 -8.16 19.83 9.16
CA PHE A 53 -7.33 20.76 8.42
C PHE A 53 -8.12 21.80 7.61
N PHE A 54 -9.19 21.37 6.93
CA PHE A 54 -10.02 22.24 6.11
C PHE A 54 -11.19 22.89 6.88
N GLY A 55 -11.51 22.36 8.04
CA GLY A 55 -12.71 22.74 8.79
C GLY A 55 -14.00 22.21 8.18
N ALA A 56 -15.09 22.28 8.95
CA ALA A 56 -16.35 21.65 8.60
C ALA A 56 -16.93 22.13 7.25
N THR A 57 -16.87 23.43 6.99
CA THR A 57 -17.47 24.04 5.79
C THR A 57 -16.77 23.58 4.51
N LEU A 58 -15.44 23.81 4.41
CA LEU A 58 -14.69 23.42 3.20
C LEU A 58 -14.65 21.92 3.00
N PHE A 59 -14.53 21.15 4.07
CA PHE A 59 -14.57 19.69 3.96
C PHE A 59 -15.94 19.17 3.50
N SER A 60 -17.03 19.82 3.91
CA SER A 60 -18.38 19.53 3.42
C SER A 60 -18.48 19.76 1.90
N GLU A 61 -17.92 20.86 1.39
CA GLU A 61 -17.92 21.15 -0.06
C GLU A 61 -17.10 20.12 -0.84
N LEU A 62 -15.94 19.69 -0.34
CA LEU A 62 -15.18 18.58 -0.93
C LEU A 62 -16.01 17.28 -1.01
N ARG A 63 -16.78 16.96 0.02
CA ARG A 63 -17.68 15.80 0.04
C ARG A 63 -18.81 15.91 -0.96
N LYS A 64 -19.38 17.12 -1.19
CA LYS A 64 -20.39 17.35 -2.22
C LYS A 64 -19.81 17.14 -3.62
N ILE A 65 -18.59 17.64 -3.88
CA ILE A 65 -17.88 17.40 -5.14
C ILE A 65 -17.67 15.90 -5.34
N LYS A 66 -17.17 15.19 -4.30
CA LYS A 66 -17.01 13.74 -4.36
C LYS A 66 -18.33 13.03 -4.67
N ALA A 67 -19.45 13.45 -4.06
CA ALA A 67 -20.74 12.85 -4.29
C ALA A 67 -21.27 13.08 -5.72
N ALA A 68 -20.92 14.22 -6.34
CA ALA A 68 -21.31 14.51 -7.72
C ALA A 68 -20.61 13.59 -8.74
N PHE A 69 -19.34 13.25 -8.52
CA PHE A 69 -18.56 12.40 -9.43
C PHE A 69 -18.57 10.91 -9.08
N ASP A 70 -18.70 10.57 -7.81
CA ASP A 70 -18.64 9.19 -7.30
C ASP A 70 -19.60 8.98 -6.14
N PRO A 71 -20.91 9.01 -6.39
CA PRO A 71 -21.92 8.92 -5.34
C PRO A 71 -21.87 7.59 -4.57
N LEU A 72 -21.37 6.53 -5.20
CA LEU A 72 -21.25 5.18 -4.60
C LEU A 72 -19.88 4.93 -3.94
N ASN A 73 -19.02 5.95 -3.85
CA ASN A 73 -17.68 5.87 -3.25
C ASN A 73 -16.82 4.69 -3.77
N LYS A 74 -16.85 4.44 -5.08
CA LYS A 74 -16.11 3.33 -5.70
C LYS A 74 -14.70 3.72 -6.15
N MET A 75 -14.44 5.00 -6.39
CA MET A 75 -13.13 5.51 -6.80
C MET A 75 -12.32 5.92 -5.56
N ASN A 76 -11.28 5.15 -5.23
CA ASN A 76 -10.43 5.36 -4.05
C ASN A 76 -11.22 5.59 -2.75
N PRO A 77 -12.02 4.63 -2.29
CA PRO A 77 -12.86 4.78 -1.09
C PRO A 77 -12.03 5.24 0.12
N GLY A 78 -12.58 6.17 0.89
CA GLY A 78 -11.96 6.70 2.10
C GLY A 78 -10.74 7.60 1.89
N LYS A 79 -10.32 7.87 0.65
CA LYS A 79 -9.18 8.76 0.37
C LYS A 79 -9.66 10.15 -0.05
N ILE A 80 -8.98 11.18 0.41
CA ILE A 80 -9.32 12.60 0.33
C ILE A 80 -10.58 12.91 1.13
N CYS A 81 -11.73 12.45 0.70
CA CYS A 81 -13.02 12.54 1.39
C CYS A 81 -13.95 11.41 0.93
N THR A 82 -15.04 11.20 1.66
CA THR A 82 -16.15 10.32 1.28
C THR A 82 -17.30 11.16 0.73
N PRO A 83 -18.22 10.62 -0.09
CA PRO A 83 -19.40 11.34 -0.57
C PRO A 83 -20.23 11.94 0.56
N PHE A 84 -20.92 13.05 0.30
CA PHE A 84 -21.60 13.83 1.33
C PHE A 84 -22.56 13.02 2.20
N HIS A 85 -23.27 12.07 1.61
CA HIS A 85 -24.23 11.22 2.31
C HIS A 85 -23.65 9.89 2.83
N SER A 86 -22.34 9.64 2.61
CA SER A 86 -21.70 8.42 3.07
C SER A 86 -21.28 8.51 4.52
N SER A 87 -21.52 7.44 5.28
CA SER A 87 -21.01 7.24 6.64
C SER A 87 -19.67 6.48 6.67
N GLU A 88 -19.11 6.14 5.50
CA GLU A 88 -17.84 5.44 5.42
C GLU A 88 -16.70 6.29 6.01
N LYS A 89 -15.77 5.59 6.65
CA LYS A 89 -14.62 6.23 7.30
C LYS A 89 -13.56 6.63 6.28
N LEU A 90 -12.81 7.68 6.62
CA LEU A 90 -11.57 8.00 5.93
C LEU A 90 -10.48 6.99 6.29
N VAL A 91 -9.60 6.73 5.34
CA VAL A 91 -8.39 5.95 5.65
C VAL A 91 -7.49 6.72 6.60
N SER A 92 -6.87 5.99 7.50
CA SER A 92 -6.08 6.49 8.63
C SER A 92 -4.61 6.11 8.51
N VAL A 93 -3.75 6.90 9.14
CA VAL A 93 -2.32 6.56 9.29
C VAL A 93 -2.15 5.27 10.10
N ASP A 94 -3.12 4.89 10.92
CA ASP A 94 -3.08 3.64 11.70
C ASP A 94 -3.63 2.42 10.95
N ASP A 95 -4.23 2.62 9.76
CA ASP A 95 -4.69 1.49 8.96
C ASP A 95 -3.52 0.59 8.56
N LYS A 96 -3.79 -0.72 8.48
CA LYS A 96 -2.80 -1.73 8.14
C LYS A 96 -2.13 -1.45 6.81
N LYS A 97 -0.81 -1.36 6.83
CA LYS A 97 0.05 -1.16 5.66
C LYS A 97 0.73 -2.46 5.27
N ARG A 98 1.41 -2.48 4.14
CA ARG A 98 2.14 -3.65 3.66
C ARG A 98 3.06 -4.26 4.72
N GLY A 99 3.80 -3.44 5.48
CA GLY A 99 4.69 -3.90 6.53
C GLY A 99 4.00 -4.77 7.58
N PHE A 100 2.75 -4.43 7.95
CA PHE A 100 1.93 -5.26 8.85
C PHE A 100 1.73 -6.70 8.33
N TYR A 101 1.54 -6.87 7.04
CA TYR A 101 1.36 -8.18 6.43
C TYR A 101 2.71 -8.88 6.22
N ASP A 102 3.72 -8.14 5.79
CA ASP A 102 5.05 -8.67 5.51
C ASP A 102 5.75 -9.22 6.78
N ARG A 103 5.50 -8.64 7.96
CA ARG A 103 6.06 -9.14 9.22
C ARG A 103 5.41 -10.44 9.73
N GLN A 104 4.30 -10.86 9.12
CA GLN A 104 3.67 -12.15 9.40
C GLN A 104 4.36 -13.32 8.67
N ILE A 105 5.28 -13.03 7.76
CA ILE A 105 6.09 -14.04 7.08
C ILE A 105 7.40 -14.19 7.87
N PRO A 106 7.78 -15.39 8.34
CA PRO A 106 9.02 -15.60 9.06
C PRO A 106 10.24 -15.14 8.28
N ILE A 107 11.24 -14.62 8.98
CA ILE A 107 12.45 -14.07 8.34
C ILE A 107 13.21 -15.15 7.55
N THR A 108 13.22 -16.38 8.00
CA THR A 108 13.82 -17.51 7.29
C THR A 108 13.15 -17.76 5.95
N VAL A 109 11.81 -17.73 5.92
CA VAL A 109 11.02 -17.86 4.69
C VAL A 109 11.26 -16.68 3.77
N LYS A 110 11.26 -15.44 4.29
CA LYS A 110 11.58 -14.25 3.49
C LYS A 110 12.95 -14.36 2.82
N ASN A 111 13.96 -14.81 3.55
CA ASN A 111 15.32 -14.93 3.03
C ASN A 111 15.41 -15.97 1.91
N SER A 112 14.74 -17.11 2.04
CA SER A 112 14.70 -18.15 1.00
C SER A 112 13.99 -17.68 -0.29
N PHE A 113 12.98 -16.83 -0.17
CA PHE A 113 12.21 -16.30 -1.30
C PHE A 113 12.56 -14.85 -1.67
N ASN A 114 13.69 -14.32 -1.18
CA ASN A 114 14.03 -12.91 -1.29
C ASN A 114 13.98 -12.38 -2.73
N SER A 115 14.58 -13.08 -3.69
CA SER A 115 14.59 -12.66 -5.09
C SER A 115 13.19 -12.57 -5.73
N ALA A 116 12.23 -13.37 -5.25
CA ALA A 116 10.83 -13.30 -5.70
C ALA A 116 10.03 -12.20 -4.99
N LEU A 117 10.44 -11.83 -3.77
CA LEU A 117 9.74 -10.86 -2.92
C LEU A 117 10.28 -9.43 -3.07
N ASP A 118 11.52 -9.27 -3.52
CA ASP A 118 12.21 -7.98 -3.59
C ASP A 118 11.67 -7.13 -4.75
N CYS A 119 10.62 -6.39 -4.46
CA CYS A 119 9.95 -5.50 -5.40
C CYS A 119 9.80 -4.09 -4.80
N ASN A 120 10.46 -3.10 -5.39
CA ASN A 120 10.37 -1.70 -4.98
C ASN A 120 9.04 -1.01 -5.35
N GLY A 121 8.19 -1.66 -6.12
CA GLY A 121 6.85 -1.19 -6.45
C GLY A 121 6.77 -0.06 -7.47
N ASN A 122 7.87 0.28 -8.18
CA ASN A 122 7.87 1.37 -9.15
C ASN A 122 6.94 1.18 -10.36
N GLY A 123 6.52 -0.06 -10.64
CA GLY A 123 5.52 -0.34 -11.68
C GLY A 123 6.03 -0.37 -13.11
N LEU A 124 7.33 -0.23 -13.36
CA LEU A 124 7.91 -0.31 -14.72
C LEU A 124 7.64 -1.66 -15.40
N CYS A 125 7.43 -2.73 -14.63
CA CYS A 125 7.14 -4.06 -15.13
C CYS A 125 5.77 -4.21 -15.83
N PHE A 126 4.87 -3.24 -15.72
CA PHE A 126 3.60 -3.21 -16.45
C PHE A 126 3.45 -1.95 -17.31
N ASN A 127 4.56 -1.46 -17.85
CA ASN A 127 4.59 -0.44 -18.88
C ASN A 127 4.06 -1.00 -20.20
N TYR A 128 3.06 -0.35 -20.79
CA TYR A 128 2.43 -0.77 -22.05
C TYR A 128 3.06 -0.15 -23.29
N ASP A 129 4.13 0.62 -23.16
CA ASP A 129 4.89 1.13 -24.31
C ASP A 129 5.33 -0.02 -25.22
N ALA A 130 5.01 0.06 -26.51
CA ALA A 130 5.34 -0.98 -27.49
C ALA A 130 6.85 -1.21 -27.63
N ASN A 131 7.63 -0.16 -27.43
CA ASN A 131 9.10 -0.23 -27.52
C ASN A 131 9.78 -0.76 -26.23
N SER A 132 9.04 -0.89 -25.13
CA SER A 132 9.57 -1.45 -23.89
C SER A 132 9.61 -2.98 -23.98
N PRO A 133 10.76 -3.64 -23.75
CA PRO A 133 10.85 -5.10 -23.73
C PRO A 133 10.20 -5.74 -22.50
N MET A 134 9.75 -4.91 -21.53
CA MET A 134 9.26 -5.37 -20.24
C MET A 134 7.97 -6.19 -20.34
N CYS A 135 7.99 -7.35 -19.73
CA CYS A 135 6.88 -8.25 -19.43
C CYS A 135 5.85 -8.45 -20.56
N PRO A 136 6.12 -9.32 -21.56
CA PRO A 136 5.16 -9.66 -22.61
C PRO A 136 3.82 -10.15 -22.07
N SER A 137 3.83 -10.95 -20.99
CA SER A 137 2.61 -11.50 -20.38
C SER A 137 1.64 -10.43 -19.93
N SER A 138 2.15 -9.38 -19.25
CA SER A 138 1.32 -8.26 -18.80
C SER A 138 0.75 -7.47 -19.99
N LYS A 139 1.53 -7.28 -21.04
CA LYS A 139 1.10 -6.57 -22.26
C LYS A 139 -0.02 -7.29 -23.00
N VAL A 140 0.11 -8.60 -23.17
CA VAL A 140 -0.87 -9.44 -23.87
C VAL A 140 -2.16 -9.53 -23.07
N THR A 141 -2.08 -9.82 -21.79
CA THR A 141 -3.27 -10.03 -20.95
C THR A 141 -3.93 -8.72 -20.51
N ARG A 142 -3.20 -7.61 -20.53
CA ARG A 142 -3.59 -6.33 -19.93
C ARG A 142 -3.97 -6.43 -18.46
N ASP A 143 -3.50 -7.46 -17.79
CA ASP A 143 -3.76 -7.73 -16.39
C ASP A 143 -2.46 -7.63 -15.57
N ARG A 144 -2.43 -6.74 -14.60
CA ARG A 144 -1.27 -6.50 -13.72
C ARG A 144 -0.88 -7.71 -12.88
N ARG A 145 -1.79 -8.65 -12.65
CA ARG A 145 -1.48 -9.92 -11.96
C ARG A 145 -0.40 -10.71 -12.67
N HIS A 146 -0.32 -10.59 -14.00
CA HIS A 146 0.68 -11.25 -14.83
C HIS A 146 2.01 -10.50 -14.93
N SER A 147 2.13 -9.32 -14.30
CA SER A 147 3.39 -8.59 -14.21
C SER A 147 4.29 -9.16 -13.09
N PRO A 148 5.61 -8.91 -13.14
CA PRO A 148 6.52 -9.25 -12.03
C PRO A 148 6.03 -8.71 -10.67
N LYS A 149 5.55 -7.47 -10.62
CA LYS A 149 4.94 -6.90 -9.41
C LYS A 149 3.73 -7.69 -8.94
N GLY A 150 2.84 -8.07 -9.84
CA GLY A 150 1.65 -8.86 -9.51
C GLY A 150 2.03 -10.22 -8.94
N ARG A 151 2.99 -10.89 -9.56
CA ARG A 151 3.50 -12.19 -9.09
C ARG A 151 4.18 -12.09 -7.73
N ALA A 152 5.03 -11.07 -7.52
CA ALA A 152 5.65 -10.80 -6.22
C ALA A 152 4.60 -10.57 -5.13
N GLY A 153 3.54 -9.81 -5.44
CA GLY A 153 2.43 -9.59 -4.51
C GLY A 153 1.66 -10.86 -4.17
N LEU A 154 1.39 -11.71 -5.17
CA LEU A 154 0.74 -13.01 -4.99
C LEU A 154 1.61 -13.96 -4.15
N MET A 155 2.91 -14.00 -4.41
CA MET A 155 3.85 -14.82 -3.65
C MET A 155 3.88 -14.41 -2.17
N ARG A 156 3.96 -13.11 -1.88
CA ARG A 156 3.90 -12.62 -0.49
C ARG A 156 2.62 -13.05 0.22
N GLU A 157 1.48 -12.85 -0.42
CA GLU A 157 0.20 -13.19 0.20
C GLU A 157 0.06 -14.71 0.39
N TRP A 158 0.52 -15.48 -0.57
CA TRP A 158 0.53 -16.94 -0.47
C TRP A 158 1.41 -17.41 0.69
N LEU A 159 2.65 -16.93 0.82
CA LEU A 159 3.55 -17.26 1.92
C LEU A 159 2.92 -16.91 3.28
N ARG A 160 2.33 -15.71 3.39
CA ARG A 160 1.65 -15.28 4.61
C ARG A 160 0.49 -16.19 4.99
N LEU A 161 -0.33 -16.57 4.01
CA LEU A 161 -1.52 -17.41 4.25
C LEU A 161 -1.15 -18.86 4.59
N VAL A 162 -0.10 -19.39 3.99
CA VAL A 162 0.39 -20.74 4.27
C VAL A 162 0.99 -20.80 5.67
N GLU A 163 1.79 -19.80 6.05
CA GLU A 163 2.31 -19.66 7.41
C GLU A 163 1.19 -19.56 8.44
N ALA A 164 0.17 -18.76 8.18
CA ALA A 164 -1.00 -18.63 9.05
C ALA A 164 -1.76 -19.96 9.25
N LYS A 165 -1.56 -20.92 8.35
CA LYS A 165 -2.10 -22.28 8.48
C LYS A 165 -1.14 -23.27 9.16
N GLY A 166 0.02 -22.80 9.62
CA GLY A 166 1.03 -23.64 10.29
C GLY A 166 1.74 -24.61 9.35
N VAL A 167 1.81 -24.33 8.05
CA VAL A 167 2.49 -25.17 7.06
C VAL A 167 3.93 -24.71 6.91
N ASP A 168 4.90 -25.58 7.17
CA ASP A 168 6.32 -25.32 6.94
C ASP A 168 6.66 -25.40 5.44
N ILE A 169 6.76 -24.24 4.81
CA ILE A 169 7.08 -24.13 3.38
C ILE A 169 8.49 -24.61 3.06
N LEU A 170 9.46 -24.38 3.96
CA LEU A 170 10.84 -24.76 3.70
C LEU A 170 11.01 -26.29 3.70
N ALA A 171 10.28 -26.97 4.57
CA ALA A 171 10.22 -28.44 4.54
C ALA A 171 9.53 -28.97 3.29
N LEU A 172 8.50 -28.30 2.81
CA LEU A 172 7.83 -28.68 1.54
C LEU A 172 8.75 -28.48 0.33
N GLU A 173 9.54 -27.41 0.29
CA GLU A 173 10.50 -27.16 -0.79
C GLU A 173 11.55 -28.26 -0.88
N GLN A 174 12.11 -28.68 0.25
CA GLN A 174 13.06 -29.80 0.30
C GLN A 174 12.45 -31.10 -0.22
N ASN A 175 11.20 -31.39 0.10
CA ASN A 175 10.49 -32.56 -0.39
C ASN A 175 10.26 -32.50 -1.91
N ILE A 176 9.92 -31.32 -2.47
CA ILE A 176 9.72 -31.13 -3.91
C ILE A 176 11.04 -31.31 -4.68
N GLN A 177 12.15 -30.79 -4.18
CA GLN A 177 13.47 -30.98 -4.78
C GLN A 177 13.87 -32.46 -4.79
N HIS A 178 13.57 -33.19 -3.74
CA HIS A 178 13.82 -34.64 -3.67
C HIS A 178 12.98 -35.44 -4.69
N TRP A 179 11.78 -34.96 -5.04
CA TRP A 179 10.93 -35.56 -6.08
C TRP A 179 11.45 -35.28 -7.50
N SER A 180 12.04 -34.12 -7.76
CA SER A 180 12.56 -33.75 -9.08
C SER A 180 13.85 -34.49 -9.44
N VAL A 181 14.63 -34.94 -8.46
CA VAL A 181 15.89 -35.70 -8.70
C VAL A 181 15.65 -37.19 -8.95
N LYS A 182 14.45 -37.71 -8.68
CA LYS A 182 14.08 -39.11 -8.87
C LYS A 182 13.38 -39.41 -10.24
N ARG A 183 13.31 -38.45 -11.13
CA ARG A 183 12.85 -38.62 -12.52
C ARG A 183 14.02 -38.42 -13.47
#